data_883da27ae1b28baf7cc3957e78391b64
#
_entry.id   883da27ae1b28baf7cc3957e78391b64
#
_cell.length_a   1.000
_cell.length_b   1.000
_cell.length_c   1.000
_cell.angle_alpha   90.00
_cell.angle_beta   90.00
_cell.angle_gamma   90.00
#
_symmetry.space_group_name_H-M   'P 1'
#
loop_
_entity.id
_entity.type
_entity.pdbx_description
1 polymer ?
#
loop_
_entity_poly.entity_id
_entity_poly.type
_entity_poly.pdbx_seq_one_letter_code
_entity_poly.pdbx_strand_id
1 'polypeptide(L)'
;MRLAWPIRMQRRIGLRVRIETALVPVLLAAAVGCGGGGMAPEGGSSLALSLANSTAQVFQGQSSVTVNANLTRSGSTGTVALTVSGLPQGATDQIQSPGSGSSGSVAFNAGTAAAGAYAVTIQASDGTLSSTANLNLTVGASAAIMRGPQGTFSVAMSTAFQPAEWDDQFFTLNPSAPTTLGNLEPHHIRLQAVSEGVPQGAAGTSLTTWDFATVDAITQPVLGVGDHSPEFQIAKAPPFMYTNNDSSDSFLDLTFQQFAGYTQNLVRYYATGGFMANGQLYASPAYPADPVTWWGIYNEPNINNNLTPEQYVTLFNTVVPAMQAIDPSIKIVGLELADFAGQEAAWVPPFVSGVTAQVDVMATHFYSTCNQKDSDTTVFQSVPGFVTDVEATYSAMATNPALVSVPLWVTENNVNADYDAGNGISACNGTLFVTDLRGSSAFFAAWRPYVFSRLGKAGVRALYHWDYGADAQYGEVDYNTGALQLSYWVDYWLGREFPASPGSNLLEYSSTDDAELEVLPVINADGSVVIMVADHAVNDPMTDNNGPGAPRSVLLDVSALGTFSSGSLLVIDAKTSAADGPTAAALTPAAQMTISLAGYGVEFLTLKP
;
A
#
# COMPACT_ATOMS: atom_id res chain seq x y z
N MET A 1 9.18 4.37 32.17
CA MET A 1 10.43 3.78 31.70
C MET A 1 11.07 4.84 30.82
N ARG A 2 12.22 5.39 31.23
CA ARG A 2 12.81 6.56 30.56
C ARG A 2 13.53 6.06 29.31
N LEU A 3 13.08 6.46 28.12
CA LEU A 3 13.78 6.28 26.86
C LEU A 3 14.45 7.61 26.50
N ALA A 4 15.73 7.70 26.77
CA ALA A 4 16.58 8.79 26.31
C ALA A 4 17.21 8.35 24.97
N TRP A 5 17.02 9.15 23.95
CA TRP A 5 17.67 8.96 22.65
C TRP A 5 19.11 9.47 22.68
N PRO A 6 20.10 8.68 22.29
CA PRO A 6 21.12 9.17 21.42
C PRO A 6 21.49 8.11 20.35
N ILE A 7 21.16 8.33 19.11
CA ILE A 7 21.70 7.50 18.01
C ILE A 7 22.93 8.19 17.44
N ARG A 8 24.10 7.64 17.76
CA ARG A 8 25.32 7.85 16.96
C ARG A 8 25.44 6.67 16.01
N MET A 9 25.26 6.92 14.72
CA MET A 9 25.61 5.95 13.67
C MET A 9 27.09 5.62 13.72
N GLN A 10 27.45 4.39 14.09
CA GLN A 10 28.79 3.84 13.87
C GLN A 10 28.84 3.20 12.48
N ARG A 11 29.83 3.65 11.69
CA ARG A 11 30.20 3.07 10.40
C ARG A 11 30.41 1.56 10.55
N ARG A 12 29.66 0.75 9.82
CA ARG A 12 29.87 -0.69 9.71
C ARG A 12 30.77 -1.04 8.53
N ILE A 13 31.79 -1.78 8.90
CA ILE A 13 32.76 -2.48 8.04
C ILE A 13 32.01 -3.54 7.23
N GLY A 14 32.22 -3.54 5.92
CA GLY A 14 31.59 -4.50 5.01
C GLY A 14 32.02 -5.94 5.27
N LEU A 15 31.06 -6.78 5.55
CA LEU A 15 31.19 -8.23 5.55
C LEU A 15 30.64 -8.77 4.22
N ARG A 16 31.52 -9.19 3.31
CA ARG A 16 31.12 -9.89 2.08
C ARG A 16 30.68 -11.30 2.45
N VAL A 17 29.38 -11.56 2.41
CA VAL A 17 28.83 -12.91 2.43
C VAL A 17 28.86 -13.45 1.01
N ARG A 18 29.66 -14.49 0.77
CA ARG A 18 29.57 -15.31 -0.44
C ARG A 18 28.32 -16.20 -0.32
N ILE A 19 27.36 -15.97 -1.18
CA ILE A 19 26.24 -16.89 -1.38
C ILE A 19 26.73 -17.99 -2.31
N GLU A 20 26.94 -19.17 -1.80
CA GLU A 20 27.08 -20.39 -2.61
C GLU A 20 25.70 -20.86 -3.01
N THR A 21 25.37 -20.71 -4.27
CA THR A 21 24.17 -21.28 -4.89
C THR A 21 24.30 -22.80 -4.99
N ALA A 22 23.62 -23.51 -4.10
CA ALA A 22 23.44 -24.95 -4.23
C ALA A 22 22.38 -25.24 -5.31
N LEU A 23 22.86 -25.60 -6.50
CA LEU A 23 22.04 -26.21 -7.53
C LEU A 23 21.62 -27.61 -7.07
N VAL A 24 20.34 -27.84 -6.83
CA VAL A 24 19.76 -29.16 -6.68
C VAL A 24 19.48 -29.71 -8.07
N PRO A 25 20.14 -30.78 -8.53
CA PRO A 25 19.81 -31.41 -9.80
C PRO A 25 18.54 -32.26 -9.63
N VAL A 26 17.50 -31.93 -10.39
CA VAL A 26 16.37 -32.84 -10.61
C VAL A 26 16.86 -33.99 -11.48
N LEU A 27 17.00 -35.15 -10.86
CA LEU A 27 17.31 -36.40 -11.56
C LEU A 27 16.05 -36.87 -12.34
N LEU A 28 16.04 -36.67 -13.64
CA LEU A 28 15.14 -37.37 -14.55
C LEU A 28 15.66 -38.79 -14.72
N ALA A 29 15.06 -39.77 -14.06
CA ALA A 29 15.35 -41.19 -14.30
C ALA A 29 14.71 -41.63 -15.60
N ALA A 30 15.48 -41.64 -16.69
CA ALA A 30 15.12 -42.33 -17.91
C ALA A 30 15.44 -43.84 -17.72
N ALA A 31 14.42 -44.65 -17.57
CA ALA A 31 14.58 -46.12 -17.57
C ALA A 31 14.79 -46.56 -19.00
N VAL A 32 16.04 -46.85 -19.34
CA VAL A 32 16.39 -47.61 -20.56
C VAL A 32 16.25 -49.10 -20.23
N GLY A 33 15.15 -49.69 -20.66
CA GLY A 33 14.97 -51.14 -20.61
C GLY A 33 15.72 -51.80 -21.75
N CYS A 34 16.75 -52.63 -21.43
CA CYS A 34 17.42 -53.51 -22.35
C CYS A 34 16.55 -54.74 -22.69
N GLY A 35 16.42 -55.03 -23.97
CA GLY A 35 15.60 -56.12 -24.45
C GLY A 35 16.07 -57.52 -24.05
N GLY A 36 15.10 -58.33 -23.66
CA GLY A 36 15.18 -59.79 -23.64
C GLY A 36 13.98 -60.30 -24.43
N GLY A 37 14.25 -61.00 -25.54
CA GLY A 37 13.23 -61.67 -26.33
C GLY A 37 12.53 -62.75 -25.51
N GLY A 38 11.30 -62.49 -25.15
CA GLY A 38 10.36 -63.45 -24.55
C GLY A 38 9.07 -63.36 -25.35
N MET A 39 8.49 -64.50 -25.69
CA MET A 39 7.23 -64.70 -26.39
C MET A 39 6.18 -63.68 -25.94
N ALA A 40 5.45 -63.13 -26.90
CA ALA A 40 4.35 -62.21 -26.67
C ALA A 40 3.34 -62.88 -25.71
N PRO A 41 3.00 -62.26 -24.54
CA PRO A 41 1.88 -62.70 -23.78
C PRO A 41 0.60 -62.38 -24.56
N GLU A 42 -0.34 -63.33 -24.57
CA GLU A 42 -1.69 -63.13 -25.11
C GLU A 42 -2.25 -61.78 -24.64
N GLY A 43 -2.78 -61.00 -25.56
CA GLY A 43 -3.14 -59.62 -25.38
C GLY A 43 -4.02 -59.33 -24.18
N GLY A 44 -3.35 -58.91 -23.09
CA GLY A 44 -4.03 -58.43 -21.90
C GLY A 44 -4.93 -57.23 -22.24
N SER A 45 -6.16 -57.23 -21.76
CA SER A 45 -7.06 -56.10 -21.92
C SER A 45 -6.48 -54.83 -21.24
N SER A 46 -6.52 -53.69 -21.90
CA SER A 46 -6.05 -52.42 -21.35
C SER A 46 -7.03 -51.29 -21.64
N LEU A 47 -7.02 -50.32 -20.71
CA LEU A 47 -7.77 -49.07 -20.81
C LEU A 47 -6.80 -47.92 -20.51
N ALA A 48 -6.77 -46.91 -21.38
CA ALA A 48 -5.96 -45.71 -21.18
C ALA A 48 -6.85 -44.46 -21.38
N LEU A 49 -6.80 -43.57 -20.41
CA LEU A 49 -7.50 -42.27 -20.41
C LEU A 49 -6.52 -41.15 -20.69
N SER A 50 -6.87 -40.24 -21.59
CA SER A 50 -6.19 -38.98 -21.81
C SER A 50 -7.21 -37.84 -21.89
N LEU A 51 -6.82 -36.67 -21.44
CA LEU A 51 -7.63 -35.44 -21.52
C LEU A 51 -7.16 -34.60 -22.71
N ALA A 52 -8.10 -33.93 -23.37
CA ALA A 52 -7.77 -32.99 -24.44
C ALA A 52 -6.90 -31.84 -23.94
N ASN A 53 -7.13 -31.41 -22.69
CA ASN A 53 -6.34 -30.41 -21.97
C ASN A 53 -6.08 -30.92 -20.55
N SER A 54 -4.86 -30.73 -20.05
CA SER A 54 -4.48 -31.03 -18.66
C SER A 54 -4.77 -29.87 -17.70
N THR A 55 -5.28 -28.74 -18.21
CA THR A 55 -5.68 -27.55 -17.46
C THR A 55 -7.08 -27.10 -17.87
N ALA A 56 -7.84 -26.59 -16.95
CA ALA A 56 -9.10 -25.91 -17.21
C ALA A 56 -9.28 -24.73 -16.23
N GLN A 57 -9.97 -23.70 -16.69
CA GLN A 57 -10.28 -22.53 -15.87
C GLN A 57 -11.79 -22.28 -15.88
N VAL A 58 -12.35 -22.11 -14.70
CA VAL A 58 -13.76 -21.79 -14.46
C VAL A 58 -13.84 -20.55 -13.58
N PHE A 59 -14.86 -19.74 -13.78
CA PHE A 59 -15.05 -18.52 -12.99
C PHE A 59 -16.37 -18.61 -12.18
N GLN A 60 -16.33 -18.10 -10.96
CA GLN A 60 -17.50 -18.01 -10.10
C GLN A 60 -18.61 -17.20 -10.80
N GLY A 61 -19.85 -17.68 -10.71
CA GLY A 61 -20.99 -17.03 -11.35
C GLY A 61 -21.07 -17.18 -12.90
N GLN A 62 -20.12 -17.90 -13.52
CA GLN A 62 -20.06 -18.10 -14.98
C GLN A 62 -20.50 -19.49 -15.41
N SER A 63 -20.66 -19.68 -16.71
CA SER A 63 -21.03 -20.96 -17.31
C SER A 63 -19.92 -22.01 -17.16
N SER A 64 -20.32 -23.29 -17.23
CA SER A 64 -19.40 -24.43 -17.12
C SER A 64 -18.40 -24.49 -18.29
N VAL A 65 -17.19 -24.98 -17.99
CA VAL A 65 -16.15 -25.30 -18.97
C VAL A 65 -16.04 -26.81 -19.15
N THR A 66 -16.07 -27.28 -20.39
CA THR A 66 -16.03 -28.71 -20.72
C THR A 66 -14.63 -29.17 -21.06
N VAL A 67 -14.16 -30.24 -20.42
CA VAL A 67 -12.93 -30.97 -20.71
C VAL A 67 -13.28 -32.31 -21.39
N ASN A 68 -12.78 -32.51 -22.58
CA ASN A 68 -12.99 -33.77 -23.32
C ASN A 68 -12.00 -34.85 -22.85
N ALA A 69 -12.52 -36.05 -22.68
CA ALA A 69 -11.79 -37.25 -22.25
C ALA A 69 -11.76 -38.27 -23.39
N ASN A 70 -10.58 -38.73 -23.79
CA ASN A 70 -10.36 -39.71 -24.82
C ASN A 70 -9.89 -41.05 -24.23
N LEU A 71 -10.44 -42.13 -24.71
CA LEU A 71 -10.14 -43.50 -24.29
C LEU A 71 -9.50 -44.31 -25.40
N THR A 72 -8.42 -44.96 -25.06
CA THR A 72 -7.82 -46.01 -25.89
C THR A 72 -8.09 -47.36 -25.21
N ARG A 73 -8.65 -48.32 -25.96
CA ARG A 73 -9.01 -49.66 -25.49
C ARG A 73 -8.27 -50.70 -26.26
N SER A 74 -7.75 -51.73 -25.60
CA SER A 74 -7.26 -52.96 -26.22
C SER A 74 -7.88 -54.14 -25.48
N GLY A 75 -8.64 -54.99 -26.18
CA GLY A 75 -9.29 -56.17 -25.59
C GLY A 75 -10.43 -55.89 -24.56
N SER A 76 -10.69 -54.63 -24.19
CA SER A 76 -11.81 -54.25 -23.33
C SER A 76 -13.03 -53.88 -24.15
N THR A 77 -14.16 -54.56 -23.90
CA THR A 77 -15.49 -54.30 -24.53
C THR A 77 -16.52 -53.78 -23.53
N GLY A 78 -16.13 -53.59 -22.26
CA GLY A 78 -16.99 -53.12 -21.16
C GLY A 78 -17.46 -51.66 -21.34
N THR A 79 -18.60 -51.36 -20.73
CA THR A 79 -19.12 -50.00 -20.65
C THR A 79 -18.25 -49.20 -19.67
N VAL A 80 -17.65 -48.10 -20.11
CA VAL A 80 -16.77 -47.26 -19.28
C VAL A 80 -17.58 -46.12 -18.69
N ALA A 81 -17.47 -45.96 -17.37
CA ALA A 81 -17.92 -44.78 -16.64
C ALA A 81 -16.73 -43.86 -16.28
N LEU A 82 -16.98 -42.55 -16.28
CA LEU A 82 -16.07 -41.54 -15.72
C LEU A 82 -16.50 -41.19 -14.30
N THR A 83 -15.54 -40.92 -13.44
CA THR A 83 -15.73 -40.33 -12.12
C THR A 83 -14.72 -39.21 -11.91
N VAL A 84 -15.08 -38.23 -11.07
CA VAL A 84 -14.23 -37.09 -10.72
C VAL A 84 -13.99 -37.10 -9.21
N SER A 85 -12.77 -36.77 -8.81
CA SER A 85 -12.37 -36.60 -7.43
C SER A 85 -11.42 -35.42 -7.27
N GLY A 86 -11.34 -34.83 -6.05
CA GLY A 86 -10.49 -33.68 -5.79
C GLY A 86 -11.11 -32.34 -6.19
N LEU A 87 -12.43 -32.29 -6.48
CA LEU A 87 -13.11 -31.00 -6.67
C LEU A 87 -13.12 -30.20 -5.37
N PRO A 88 -12.89 -28.86 -5.43
CA PRO A 88 -13.03 -28.01 -4.28
C PRO A 88 -14.50 -27.97 -3.79
N GLN A 89 -14.68 -27.73 -2.50
CA GLN A 89 -16.02 -27.59 -1.91
C GLN A 89 -16.76 -26.44 -2.61
N GLY A 90 -17.99 -26.70 -3.03
CA GLY A 90 -18.83 -25.73 -3.72
C GLY A 90 -18.76 -25.79 -5.25
N ALA A 91 -17.73 -26.42 -5.84
CA ALA A 91 -17.71 -26.70 -7.27
C ALA A 91 -18.55 -27.93 -7.60
N THR A 92 -19.02 -27.97 -8.86
CA THR A 92 -19.82 -29.11 -9.37
C THR A 92 -19.27 -29.59 -10.72
N ASP A 93 -19.58 -30.84 -11.05
CA ASP A 93 -19.28 -31.42 -12.35
C ASP A 93 -20.53 -32.05 -12.99
N GLN A 94 -20.53 -32.10 -14.32
CA GLN A 94 -21.50 -32.87 -15.11
C GLN A 94 -20.72 -33.80 -16.03
N ILE A 95 -20.93 -35.12 -15.85
CA ILE A 95 -20.17 -36.16 -16.52
C ILE A 95 -20.98 -36.74 -17.67
N GLN A 96 -20.38 -36.76 -18.87
CA GLN A 96 -20.83 -37.56 -19.99
C GLN A 96 -19.86 -38.72 -20.17
N SER A 97 -20.22 -39.88 -19.63
CA SER A 97 -19.40 -41.08 -19.74
C SER A 97 -19.36 -41.64 -21.16
N PRO A 98 -18.20 -42.21 -21.60
CA PRO A 98 -18.03 -42.78 -22.96
C PRO A 98 -18.96 -43.96 -23.26
N GLY A 99 -19.38 -44.69 -22.25
CA GLY A 99 -20.11 -45.94 -22.45
C GLY A 99 -19.28 -46.96 -23.21
N SER A 100 -19.77 -47.45 -24.36
CA SER A 100 -19.03 -48.32 -25.30
C SER A 100 -18.15 -47.53 -26.28
N GLY A 101 -18.25 -46.22 -26.32
CA GLY A 101 -17.47 -45.33 -27.19
C GLY A 101 -16.05 -45.07 -26.69
N SER A 102 -15.33 -44.24 -27.44
CA SER A 102 -13.94 -43.85 -27.17
C SER A 102 -13.79 -42.43 -26.65
N SER A 103 -14.88 -41.69 -26.41
CA SER A 103 -14.84 -40.31 -25.96
C SER A 103 -15.95 -40.02 -24.93
N GLY A 104 -15.63 -39.23 -23.93
CA GLY A 104 -16.53 -38.66 -22.96
C GLY A 104 -16.18 -37.21 -22.65
N SER A 105 -16.86 -36.61 -21.72
CA SER A 105 -16.53 -35.25 -21.29
C SER A 105 -16.94 -35.00 -19.84
N VAL A 106 -16.28 -34.02 -19.23
CA VAL A 106 -16.66 -33.49 -17.90
C VAL A 106 -16.78 -31.99 -18.04
N ALA A 107 -17.97 -31.46 -17.69
CA ALA A 107 -18.20 -30.03 -17.61
C ALA A 107 -18.08 -29.59 -16.15
N PHE A 108 -17.19 -28.68 -15.87
CA PHE A 108 -16.93 -28.13 -14.54
C PHE A 108 -17.58 -26.78 -14.38
N ASN A 109 -18.17 -26.54 -13.21
CA ASN A 109 -18.70 -25.23 -12.81
C ASN A 109 -18.08 -24.84 -11.47
N ALA A 110 -17.67 -23.57 -11.34
CA ALA A 110 -17.05 -23.04 -10.12
C ALA A 110 -18.03 -23.04 -8.93
N GLY A 111 -19.33 -22.80 -9.19
CA GLY A 111 -20.31 -22.65 -8.11
C GLY A 111 -19.87 -21.61 -7.08
N THR A 112 -19.81 -22.03 -5.81
CA THR A 112 -19.35 -21.20 -4.67
C THR A 112 -17.95 -21.61 -4.18
N ALA A 113 -17.20 -22.39 -4.96
CA ALA A 113 -15.85 -22.79 -4.59
C ALA A 113 -14.93 -21.55 -4.46
N ALA A 114 -14.06 -21.56 -3.45
CA ALA A 114 -13.08 -20.50 -3.29
C ALA A 114 -12.17 -20.39 -4.54
N ALA A 115 -11.72 -19.19 -4.86
CA ALA A 115 -10.75 -18.97 -5.92
C ALA A 115 -9.41 -19.66 -5.58
N GLY A 116 -8.74 -20.23 -6.60
CA GLY A 116 -7.50 -20.97 -6.39
C GLY A 116 -7.26 -22.05 -7.43
N ALA A 117 -6.15 -22.78 -7.27
CA ALA A 117 -5.76 -23.89 -8.13
C ALA A 117 -5.95 -25.23 -7.43
N TYR A 118 -6.60 -26.16 -8.11
CA TYR A 118 -7.00 -27.46 -7.54
C TYR A 118 -6.55 -28.62 -8.44
N ALA A 119 -5.99 -29.64 -7.80
CA ALA A 119 -5.64 -30.90 -8.48
C ALA A 119 -6.86 -31.81 -8.53
N VAL A 120 -7.45 -31.99 -9.70
CA VAL A 120 -8.61 -32.84 -9.94
C VAL A 120 -8.17 -34.12 -10.65
N THR A 121 -8.68 -35.27 -10.23
CA THR A 121 -8.43 -36.54 -10.89
C THR A 121 -9.71 -37.03 -11.57
N ILE A 122 -9.61 -37.33 -12.86
CA ILE A 122 -10.66 -38.00 -13.65
C ILE A 122 -10.27 -39.48 -13.81
N GLN A 123 -11.15 -40.38 -13.43
CA GLN A 123 -10.96 -41.82 -13.56
C GLN A 123 -11.96 -42.39 -14.57
N ALA A 124 -11.46 -43.21 -15.48
CA ALA A 124 -12.25 -44.05 -16.36
C ALA A 124 -12.19 -45.49 -15.84
N SER A 125 -13.34 -46.18 -15.75
CA SER A 125 -13.40 -47.57 -15.31
C SER A 125 -14.52 -48.35 -16.03
N ASP A 126 -14.22 -49.62 -16.44
CA ASP A 126 -15.23 -50.57 -16.92
C ASP A 126 -15.60 -51.61 -15.87
N GLY A 127 -15.18 -51.39 -14.61
CA GLY A 127 -15.40 -52.28 -13.48
C GLY A 127 -14.30 -53.30 -13.24
N THR A 128 -13.47 -53.59 -14.27
CA THR A 128 -12.31 -54.48 -14.19
C THR A 128 -11.01 -53.73 -14.41
N LEU A 129 -10.99 -52.83 -15.37
CA LEU A 129 -9.87 -51.99 -15.72
C LEU A 129 -10.17 -50.54 -15.32
N SER A 130 -9.14 -49.82 -14.91
CA SER A 130 -9.24 -48.38 -14.65
C SER A 130 -8.01 -47.64 -15.15
N SER A 131 -8.20 -46.38 -15.50
CA SER A 131 -7.14 -45.45 -15.88
C SER A 131 -7.49 -44.06 -15.33
N THR A 132 -6.51 -43.31 -14.88
CA THR A 132 -6.68 -41.97 -14.35
C THR A 132 -5.92 -40.93 -15.17
N ALA A 133 -6.45 -39.71 -15.18
CA ALA A 133 -5.77 -38.54 -15.72
C ALA A 133 -5.97 -37.35 -14.77
N ASN A 134 -4.92 -36.57 -14.58
CA ASN A 134 -4.95 -35.39 -13.72
C ASN A 134 -5.27 -34.14 -14.52
N LEU A 135 -6.09 -33.27 -13.92
CA LEU A 135 -6.47 -31.96 -14.42
C LEU A 135 -6.13 -30.91 -13.37
N ASN A 136 -5.40 -29.88 -13.76
CA ASN A 136 -5.26 -28.68 -12.94
C ASN A 136 -6.45 -27.76 -13.21
N LEU A 137 -7.39 -27.67 -12.26
CA LEU A 137 -8.56 -26.83 -12.34
C LEU A 137 -8.30 -25.51 -11.61
N THR A 138 -8.34 -24.40 -12.33
CA THR A 138 -8.28 -23.06 -11.72
C THR A 138 -9.70 -22.54 -11.55
N VAL A 139 -10.09 -22.19 -10.32
CA VAL A 139 -11.30 -21.43 -10.01
C VAL A 139 -10.90 -19.95 -9.90
N GLY A 140 -11.45 -19.11 -10.75
CA GLY A 140 -11.24 -17.67 -10.75
C GLY A 140 -12.42 -16.91 -10.17
N ALA A 141 -12.15 -15.70 -9.65
CA ALA A 141 -13.18 -14.74 -9.28
C ALA A 141 -13.81 -14.09 -10.52
N SER A 142 -14.96 -13.43 -10.33
CA SER A 142 -15.57 -12.58 -11.35
C SER A 142 -15.88 -11.20 -10.76
N ALA A 143 -15.65 -10.15 -11.54
CA ALA A 143 -16.08 -8.80 -11.21
C ALA A 143 -16.83 -8.18 -12.39
N ALA A 144 -18.00 -7.64 -12.13
CA ALA A 144 -18.81 -6.93 -13.11
C ALA A 144 -18.80 -5.42 -12.79
N ILE A 145 -18.44 -4.62 -13.76
CA ILE A 145 -18.36 -3.15 -13.64
C ILE A 145 -19.59 -2.53 -14.31
N MET A 146 -20.28 -1.66 -13.60
CA MET A 146 -21.53 -1.05 -14.02
C MET A 146 -21.37 0.47 -14.25
N ARG A 147 -22.26 1.07 -15.02
CA ARG A 147 -22.17 2.49 -15.38
C ARG A 147 -22.53 3.49 -14.27
N GLY A 148 -23.15 3.04 -13.19
CA GLY A 148 -23.65 3.94 -12.16
C GLY A 148 -22.52 4.62 -11.39
N PRO A 149 -22.37 5.96 -11.44
CA PRO A 149 -21.39 6.64 -10.59
C PRO A 149 -21.83 6.55 -9.13
N GLN A 150 -20.92 6.09 -8.26
CA GLN A 150 -21.14 5.97 -6.81
C GLN A 150 -20.66 7.22 -6.04
N GLY A 151 -20.03 8.16 -6.72
CA GLY A 151 -19.48 9.38 -6.14
C GLY A 151 -18.08 9.66 -6.65
N THR A 152 -17.53 10.79 -6.22
CA THR A 152 -16.17 11.19 -6.60
C THR A 152 -15.15 10.39 -5.80
N PHE A 153 -14.22 9.77 -6.49
CA PHE A 153 -13.00 9.20 -5.95
C PHE A 153 -11.87 10.20 -6.17
N SER A 154 -11.25 10.66 -5.10
CA SER A 154 -10.17 11.65 -5.15
C SER A 154 -9.30 11.47 -3.92
N VAL A 155 -8.12 10.88 -4.11
CA VAL A 155 -7.10 10.70 -3.08
C VAL A 155 -5.79 11.26 -3.63
N ALA A 156 -5.27 12.29 -2.97
CA ALA A 156 -3.99 12.87 -3.31
C ALA A 156 -2.86 11.92 -2.85
N MET A 157 -2.22 11.25 -3.81
CA MET A 157 -1.00 10.50 -3.50
C MET A 157 0.10 11.49 -3.15
N SER A 158 0.70 11.29 -1.99
CA SER A 158 1.63 12.21 -1.35
C SER A 158 2.77 11.43 -0.68
N THR A 159 3.84 12.09 -0.33
CA THR A 159 4.95 11.46 0.40
C THR A 159 5.40 12.32 1.57
N ALA A 160 5.95 11.70 2.60
CA ALA A 160 6.63 12.38 3.68
C ALA A 160 8.14 12.40 3.41
N PHE A 161 8.84 13.34 3.98
CA PHE A 161 10.29 13.44 3.92
C PHE A 161 10.86 13.69 5.31
N GLN A 162 11.19 12.61 6.00
CA GLN A 162 11.75 12.64 7.36
C GLN A 162 13.27 12.54 7.44
N PRO A 163 14.07 12.17 6.42
CA PRO A 163 15.52 12.33 6.53
C PRO A 163 15.94 13.73 6.96
N ALA A 164 15.08 14.71 6.72
CA ALA A 164 15.15 16.04 7.28
C ALA A 164 15.35 16.08 8.80
N GLU A 165 14.81 15.13 9.54
CA GLU A 165 14.90 15.04 10.99
C GLU A 165 16.23 14.47 11.48
N TRP A 166 16.89 13.63 10.67
CA TRP A 166 18.01 12.81 11.11
C TRP A 166 19.33 13.18 10.43
N ASP A 167 19.28 13.61 9.16
CA ASP A 167 20.49 13.83 8.36
C ASP A 167 20.27 14.88 7.25
N ASP A 168 20.99 15.97 7.34
CA ASP A 168 21.00 17.06 6.35
C ASP A 168 21.77 16.71 5.06
N GLN A 169 22.33 15.49 4.96
CA GLN A 169 23.19 15.10 3.85
C GLN A 169 22.49 14.27 2.77
N PHE A 170 21.25 13.87 2.96
CA PHE A 170 20.53 12.99 2.02
C PHE A 170 20.63 13.46 0.57
N PHE A 171 20.31 14.72 0.28
CA PHE A 171 20.38 15.26 -1.07
C PHE A 171 21.83 15.50 -1.56
N THR A 172 22.78 15.67 -0.65
CA THR A 172 24.20 15.76 -1.00
C THR A 172 24.75 14.40 -1.41
N LEU A 173 24.36 13.34 -0.70
CA LEU A 173 24.72 11.96 -1.01
C LEU A 173 23.98 11.45 -2.26
N ASN A 174 22.76 11.88 -2.47
CA ASN A 174 21.87 11.45 -3.53
C ASN A 174 21.43 12.63 -4.43
N PRO A 175 22.30 13.20 -5.26
CA PRO A 175 22.02 14.43 -6.02
C PRO A 175 20.93 14.25 -7.09
N SER A 176 20.55 13.01 -7.44
CA SER A 176 19.40 12.72 -8.32
C SER A 176 18.05 12.67 -7.59
N ALA A 177 18.06 12.58 -6.26
CA ALA A 177 16.85 12.41 -5.48
C ALA A 177 15.81 13.55 -5.65
N PRO A 178 16.18 14.84 -5.77
CA PRO A 178 15.20 15.88 -6.08
C PRO A 178 14.49 15.66 -7.41
N THR A 179 15.22 15.22 -8.45
CA THR A 179 14.62 14.90 -9.75
C THR A 179 13.69 13.69 -9.65
N THR A 180 14.08 12.67 -8.91
CA THR A 180 13.27 11.47 -8.68
C THR A 180 12.01 11.79 -7.91
N LEU A 181 12.11 12.66 -6.89
CA LEU A 181 10.94 13.16 -6.14
C LEU A 181 9.99 13.95 -7.06
N GLY A 182 10.54 14.82 -7.92
CA GLY A 182 9.75 15.55 -8.92
C GLY A 182 9.05 14.62 -9.91
N ASN A 183 9.69 13.54 -10.33
CA ASN A 183 9.10 12.55 -11.24
C ASN A 183 7.98 11.74 -10.58
N LEU A 184 8.00 11.57 -9.27
CA LEU A 184 6.91 10.94 -8.51
C LEU A 184 5.61 11.75 -8.62
N GLU A 185 5.72 13.07 -8.79
CA GLU A 185 4.60 14.01 -8.88
C GLU A 185 3.65 13.92 -7.67
N PRO A 186 4.15 13.92 -6.42
CA PRO A 186 3.29 13.87 -5.26
C PRO A 186 2.46 15.16 -5.16
N HIS A 187 1.22 15.05 -4.71
CA HIS A 187 0.37 16.23 -4.49
C HIS A 187 0.86 17.10 -3.33
N HIS A 188 1.35 16.44 -2.28
CA HIS A 188 1.93 17.09 -1.13
C HIS A 188 3.23 16.38 -0.76
N ILE A 189 4.18 17.13 -0.22
CA ILE A 189 5.39 16.60 0.42
C ILE A 189 5.37 17.09 1.85
N ARG A 190 5.24 16.19 2.81
CA ARG A 190 5.26 16.50 4.22
C ARG A 190 6.70 16.57 4.72
N LEU A 191 7.16 17.78 5.00
CA LEU A 191 8.49 18.06 5.52
C LEU A 191 8.47 18.08 7.04
N GLN A 192 9.01 17.08 7.67
CA GLN A 192 9.21 17.04 9.11
C GLN A 192 10.58 17.65 9.48
N ALA A 193 10.79 18.88 9.02
CA ALA A 193 12.08 19.55 9.11
C ALA A 193 12.31 20.30 10.41
N VAL A 194 11.26 20.56 11.18
CA VAL A 194 11.34 21.26 12.47
C VAL A 194 11.01 20.29 13.59
N SER A 195 11.87 19.29 13.74
CA SER A 195 11.73 18.30 14.79
C SER A 195 12.97 18.26 15.68
N GLU A 196 12.97 17.37 16.64
CA GLU A 196 13.96 17.28 17.71
C GLU A 196 15.41 17.06 17.21
N GLY A 197 15.59 16.44 16.05
CA GLY A 197 16.90 16.09 15.53
C GLY A 197 17.60 17.22 14.76
N VAL A 198 16.86 18.07 14.08
CA VAL A 198 17.41 19.21 13.32
C VAL A 198 17.21 20.48 14.12
N PRO A 199 18.26 21.05 14.52
CA PRO A 199 18.52 21.63 15.81
C PRO A 199 17.29 22.34 16.35
N GLN A 200 16.46 21.55 16.97
CA GLN A 200 15.37 22.01 17.80
C GLN A 200 14.60 23.16 17.17
N GLY A 201 14.22 22.95 15.94
CA GLY A 201 13.79 24.02 15.11
C GLY A 201 14.89 25.07 14.95
N ALA A 202 14.61 26.08 14.26
CA ALA A 202 15.58 27.14 14.00
C ALA A 202 15.92 27.98 15.26
N ALA A 203 15.26 27.81 16.41
CA ALA A 203 15.54 28.52 17.66
C ALA A 203 16.13 27.59 18.74
N GLY A 204 17.44 27.61 18.93
CA GLY A 204 18.13 26.67 19.83
C GLY A 204 17.89 26.91 21.32
N THR A 205 18.02 28.15 21.80
CA THR A 205 17.97 28.48 23.23
C THR A 205 17.02 29.62 23.60
N SER A 206 16.54 30.37 22.63
CA SER A 206 15.61 31.48 22.82
C SER A 206 15.02 31.94 21.47
N LEU A 207 13.93 32.69 21.50
CA LEU A 207 13.34 33.30 20.30
C LEU A 207 14.12 34.51 19.74
N THR A 208 15.29 34.80 20.27
CA THR A 208 16.15 35.89 19.80
C THR A 208 17.32 35.42 18.97
N THR A 209 17.62 34.13 18.99
CA THR A 209 18.74 33.52 18.25
C THR A 209 18.21 32.39 17.37
N TRP A 210 18.46 32.49 16.07
CA TRP A 210 17.96 31.57 15.06
C TRP A 210 19.07 31.07 14.17
N ASP A 211 18.96 29.81 13.76
CA ASP A 211 19.85 29.20 12.77
C ASP A 211 19.00 28.29 11.85
N PHE A 212 18.82 28.70 10.62
CA PHE A 212 18.07 27.96 9.60
C PHE A 212 18.97 27.15 8.67
N ALA A 213 20.29 27.20 8.84
CA ALA A 213 21.19 26.64 7.84
C ALA A 213 20.94 25.14 7.57
N THR A 214 20.80 24.35 8.63
CA THR A 214 20.52 22.91 8.51
C THR A 214 19.12 22.66 7.97
N VAL A 215 18.12 23.37 8.49
CA VAL A 215 16.72 23.22 8.05
C VAL A 215 16.60 23.60 6.56
N ASP A 216 17.24 24.68 6.14
CA ASP A 216 17.24 25.11 4.73
C ASP A 216 17.97 24.12 3.80
N ALA A 217 19.06 23.52 4.24
CA ALA A 217 19.79 22.52 3.45
C ALA A 217 18.90 21.30 3.12
N ILE A 218 17.95 21.00 3.98
CA ILE A 218 17.00 19.90 3.83
C ILE A 218 15.75 20.34 3.04
N THR A 219 15.21 21.50 3.35
CA THR A 219 13.91 21.94 2.81
C THR A 219 14.03 22.52 1.41
N GLN A 220 15.08 23.28 1.10
CA GLN A 220 15.23 23.94 -0.20
C GLN A 220 15.18 22.99 -1.40
N PRO A 221 15.87 21.83 -1.41
CA PRO A 221 15.77 20.90 -2.52
C PRO A 221 14.35 20.40 -2.76
N VAL A 222 13.57 20.25 -1.69
CA VAL A 222 12.15 19.82 -1.77
C VAL A 222 11.26 20.94 -2.25
N LEU A 223 11.41 22.15 -1.71
CA LEU A 223 10.63 23.31 -2.12
C LEU A 223 10.87 23.66 -3.61
N GLY A 224 12.05 23.40 -4.14
CA GLY A 224 12.40 23.65 -5.54
C GLY A 224 11.92 22.58 -6.54
N VAL A 225 11.23 21.54 -6.11
CA VAL A 225 10.84 20.40 -6.99
C VAL A 225 9.62 20.70 -7.88
N GLY A 226 8.94 21.85 -7.76
CA GLY A 226 7.85 22.24 -8.66
C GLY A 226 6.49 22.34 -7.99
N ASP A 227 5.40 22.10 -8.71
CA ASP A 227 4.01 22.42 -8.33
C ASP A 227 3.45 21.66 -7.12
N HIS A 228 4.27 21.34 -6.15
CA HIS A 228 3.84 20.71 -4.92
C HIS A 228 3.23 21.74 -3.96
N SER A 229 2.32 21.25 -3.12
CA SER A 229 1.84 22.00 -1.96
C SER A 229 2.56 21.45 -0.73
N PRO A 230 3.80 21.89 -0.41
CA PRO A 230 4.57 21.33 0.68
C PRO A 230 3.86 21.60 2.01
N GLU A 231 3.82 20.58 2.84
CA GLU A 231 3.37 20.67 4.21
C GLU A 231 4.59 20.74 5.12
N PHE A 232 4.70 21.82 5.87
CA PHE A 232 5.75 21.99 6.86
C PHE A 232 5.22 21.51 8.21
N GLN A 233 5.66 20.35 8.64
CA GLN A 233 5.21 19.76 9.89
C GLN A 233 6.07 20.26 11.06
N ILE A 234 5.46 20.95 12.00
CA ILE A 234 6.09 21.41 13.24
C ILE A 234 5.97 20.30 14.28
N ALA A 235 6.86 19.33 14.23
CA ALA A 235 6.76 18.10 15.02
C ALA A 235 6.80 18.35 16.53
N LYS A 236 7.63 19.28 16.99
CA LYS A 236 7.84 19.61 18.40
C LYS A 236 8.21 21.08 18.57
N ALA A 237 8.09 21.57 19.80
CA ALA A 237 8.67 22.88 20.17
C ALA A 237 10.17 22.74 20.45
N PRO A 238 10.95 23.86 20.39
CA PRO A 238 12.35 23.87 20.82
C PRO A 238 12.53 23.40 22.25
N PRO A 239 13.62 22.67 22.60
CA PRO A 239 13.84 22.08 23.93
C PRO A 239 13.73 23.06 25.09
N PHE A 240 14.17 24.31 24.92
CA PHE A 240 14.10 25.31 25.98
C PHE A 240 12.66 25.68 26.39
N MET A 241 11.65 25.24 25.67
CA MET A 241 10.22 25.42 26.02
C MET A 241 9.69 24.31 26.91
N TYR A 242 10.49 23.27 27.18
CA TYR A 242 10.12 22.15 28.03
C TYR A 242 10.88 22.14 29.33
N THR A 243 10.30 21.48 30.34
CA THR A 243 10.97 21.20 31.61
C THR A 243 12.25 20.40 31.32
N ASN A 244 13.31 20.75 32.00
CA ASN A 244 14.65 20.15 31.82
C ASN A 244 15.25 20.29 30.39
N ASN A 245 14.69 21.12 29.55
CA ASN A 245 15.04 21.22 28.11
C ASN A 245 14.94 19.86 27.38
N ASP A 246 13.96 19.07 27.72
CA ASP A 246 13.71 17.74 27.13
C ASP A 246 12.31 17.73 26.52
N SER A 247 12.21 17.49 25.21
CA SER A 247 10.94 17.49 24.50
C SER A 247 10.01 16.32 24.89
N SER A 248 10.51 15.35 25.62
CA SER A 248 9.70 14.31 26.26
C SER A 248 9.04 14.74 27.58
N ASP A 249 9.43 15.90 28.13
CA ASP A 249 8.87 16.48 29.34
C ASP A 249 7.69 17.43 29.02
N SER A 250 7.05 17.94 30.08
CA SER A 250 5.93 18.88 29.93
C SER A 250 6.40 20.27 29.49
N PHE A 251 5.57 21.00 28.77
CA PHE A 251 5.79 22.40 28.46
C PHE A 251 5.92 23.25 29.73
N LEU A 252 6.84 24.22 29.72
CA LEU A 252 6.96 25.24 30.78
C LEU A 252 5.81 26.24 30.74
N ASP A 253 5.33 26.58 29.54
CA ASP A 253 4.23 27.49 29.30
C ASP A 253 3.00 26.75 28.75
N LEU A 254 2.07 26.39 29.65
CA LEU A 254 0.82 25.73 29.28
C LEU A 254 -0.23 26.71 28.69
N THR A 255 0.10 27.99 28.54
CA THR A 255 -0.69 28.93 27.74
C THR A 255 -0.26 28.90 26.27
N PHE A 256 0.86 28.24 25.95
CA PHE A 256 1.46 28.06 24.64
C PHE A 256 1.78 29.35 23.87
N GLN A 257 1.82 30.51 24.56
CA GLN A 257 2.13 31.81 23.93
C GLN A 257 3.57 31.87 23.44
N GLN A 258 4.51 31.25 24.17
CA GLN A 258 5.89 31.16 23.73
C GLN A 258 6.03 30.32 22.46
N PHE A 259 5.35 29.19 22.38
CA PHE A 259 5.33 28.35 21.20
C PHE A 259 4.64 29.05 20.02
N ALA A 260 3.53 29.77 20.25
CA ALA A 260 2.89 30.60 19.23
C ALA A 260 3.86 31.66 18.65
N GLY A 261 4.68 32.29 19.49
CA GLY A 261 5.72 33.21 19.02
C GLY A 261 6.79 32.56 18.16
N TYR A 262 7.14 31.31 18.46
CA TYR A 262 8.04 30.50 17.64
C TYR A 262 7.43 30.20 16.26
N THR A 263 6.22 29.67 16.23
CA THR A 263 5.54 29.30 14.99
C THR A 263 5.24 30.51 14.10
N GLN A 264 4.94 31.66 14.67
CA GLN A 264 4.82 32.92 13.92
C GLN A 264 6.11 33.27 13.17
N ASN A 265 7.27 33.07 13.76
CA ASN A 265 8.54 33.35 13.11
C ASN A 265 8.88 32.34 12.01
N LEU A 266 8.45 31.07 12.16
CA LEU A 266 8.54 30.10 11.06
C LEU A 266 7.69 30.53 9.86
N VAL A 267 6.44 30.96 10.09
CA VAL A 267 5.58 31.48 9.01
C VAL A 267 6.20 32.72 8.37
N ARG A 268 6.74 33.66 9.17
CA ARG A 268 7.44 34.83 8.61
C ARG A 268 8.62 34.43 7.74
N TYR A 269 9.38 33.44 8.17
CA TYR A 269 10.58 32.98 7.45
C TYR A 269 10.23 32.33 6.12
N TYR A 270 9.31 31.37 6.13
CA TYR A 270 9.02 30.52 4.95
C TYR A 270 7.87 31.03 4.08
N ALA A 271 6.94 31.83 4.62
CA ALA A 271 5.75 32.22 3.89
C ALA A 271 5.64 33.74 3.60
N THR A 272 6.37 34.63 4.30
CA THR A 272 6.18 36.09 4.14
C THR A 272 7.46 36.90 3.94
N GLY A 273 8.61 36.27 3.80
CA GLY A 273 9.86 36.93 3.45
C GLY A 273 10.75 37.34 4.60
N GLY A 274 10.51 36.85 5.82
CA GLY A 274 11.45 36.95 6.92
C GLY A 274 11.02 37.80 8.10
N PHE A 275 11.89 37.86 9.11
CA PHE A 275 11.67 38.62 10.35
C PHE A 275 13.00 39.11 10.92
N MET A 276 12.90 40.12 11.79
CA MET A 276 14.05 40.65 12.52
C MET A 276 14.12 40.06 13.93
N ALA A 277 15.27 39.52 14.31
CA ALA A 277 15.57 39.17 15.70
C ALA A 277 16.99 39.58 16.04
N ASN A 278 17.18 40.14 17.22
CA ASN A 278 18.47 40.64 17.73
C ASN A 278 19.29 41.48 16.71
N GLY A 279 18.57 42.31 15.91
CA GLY A 279 19.17 43.18 14.91
C GLY A 279 19.59 42.48 13.60
N GLN A 280 19.33 41.21 13.43
CA GLN A 280 19.60 40.42 12.24
C GLN A 280 18.29 40.12 11.50
N LEU A 281 18.30 40.20 10.16
CA LEU A 281 17.23 39.72 9.29
C LEU A 281 17.40 38.23 9.04
N TYR A 282 16.35 37.47 9.26
CA TYR A 282 16.20 36.06 8.88
C TYR A 282 15.15 35.96 7.80
N ALA A 283 15.50 35.41 6.64
CA ALA A 283 14.61 35.25 5.50
C ALA A 283 14.97 33.99 4.71
N SER A 284 13.97 33.20 4.35
CA SER A 284 14.19 31.99 3.55
C SER A 284 14.69 32.36 2.14
N PRO A 285 15.74 31.69 1.66
CA PRO A 285 16.19 31.87 0.28
C PRO A 285 15.19 31.30 -0.75
N ALA A 286 14.26 30.44 -0.36
CA ALA A 286 13.21 29.91 -1.23
C ALA A 286 12.08 30.94 -1.46
N TYR A 287 11.87 31.89 -0.56
CA TYR A 287 10.84 32.92 -0.71
C TYR A 287 11.29 34.03 -1.70
N PRO A 288 10.46 34.56 -2.61
CA PRO A 288 9.02 34.28 -2.75
C PRO A 288 8.69 33.19 -3.79
N ALA A 289 9.66 32.50 -4.33
CA ALA A 289 9.41 31.52 -5.39
C ALA A 289 8.57 30.32 -4.88
N ASP A 290 8.92 29.79 -3.71
CA ASP A 290 8.36 28.58 -3.15
C ASP A 290 7.92 28.80 -1.69
N PRO A 291 6.82 29.54 -1.42
CA PRO A 291 6.33 29.74 -0.06
C PRO A 291 5.68 28.47 0.49
N VAL A 292 5.89 28.21 1.78
CA VAL A 292 5.20 27.11 2.47
C VAL A 292 3.77 27.54 2.81
N THR A 293 2.79 26.81 2.31
CA THR A 293 1.37 27.11 2.49
C THR A 293 0.67 26.20 3.49
N TRP A 294 1.07 24.93 3.61
CA TRP A 294 0.47 23.96 4.51
C TRP A 294 1.33 23.78 5.76
N TRP A 295 0.67 23.73 6.92
CA TRP A 295 1.34 23.65 8.23
C TRP A 295 0.69 22.61 9.11
N GLY A 296 1.44 21.56 9.46
CA GLY A 296 1.07 20.57 10.45
C GLY A 296 1.41 21.05 11.87
N ILE A 297 0.47 20.93 12.78
CA ILE A 297 0.60 21.43 14.16
C ILE A 297 0.81 20.26 15.11
N TYR A 298 2.05 19.95 15.40
CA TYR A 298 2.50 18.93 16.33
C TYR A 298 2.34 17.49 15.80
N ASN A 299 3.43 16.72 15.82
CA ASN A 299 3.42 15.31 15.39
C ASN A 299 3.05 14.41 16.56
N GLU A 300 2.06 13.54 16.36
CA GLU A 300 1.64 12.48 17.28
C GLU A 300 1.55 12.98 18.74
N PRO A 301 0.74 14.00 19.01
CA PRO A 301 0.65 14.59 20.35
C PRO A 301 0.20 13.61 21.43
N ASN A 302 -0.41 12.50 21.01
CA ASN A 302 -0.91 11.43 21.85
C ASN A 302 0.19 10.50 22.41
N ILE A 303 1.34 10.41 21.74
CA ILE A 303 2.43 9.50 22.16
C ILE A 303 3.75 10.22 22.45
N ASN A 304 4.01 11.37 21.81
CA ASN A 304 5.35 11.96 21.81
C ASN A 304 5.58 13.09 22.82
N ASN A 305 4.58 13.67 23.50
CA ASN A 305 4.77 14.98 24.14
C ASN A 305 4.11 15.18 25.50
N ASN A 306 3.70 14.16 26.20
CA ASN A 306 3.03 14.28 27.51
C ASN A 306 1.90 15.35 27.57
N LEU A 307 1.27 15.64 26.42
CA LEU A 307 0.09 16.51 26.35
C LEU A 307 -1.16 15.70 26.70
N THR A 308 -2.14 16.36 27.34
CA THR A 308 -3.51 15.83 27.35
C THR A 308 -4.27 16.31 26.11
N PRO A 309 -5.38 15.63 25.74
CA PRO A 309 -6.24 16.11 24.64
C PRO A 309 -6.66 17.58 24.80
N GLU A 310 -7.02 18.01 26.02
CA GLU A 310 -7.43 19.38 26.31
C GLU A 310 -6.27 20.39 26.23
N GLN A 311 -5.07 19.96 26.59
CA GLN A 311 -3.86 20.77 26.43
C GLN A 311 -3.54 20.94 24.93
N TYR A 312 -3.68 19.90 24.11
CA TYR A 312 -3.51 20.02 22.66
C TYR A 312 -4.55 20.97 22.03
N VAL A 313 -5.81 20.90 22.45
CA VAL A 313 -6.85 21.85 22.01
C VAL A 313 -6.46 23.28 22.37
N THR A 314 -5.94 23.50 23.56
CA THR A 314 -5.46 24.82 24.01
C THR A 314 -4.28 25.30 23.16
N LEU A 315 -3.31 24.42 22.92
CA LEU A 315 -2.15 24.67 22.05
C LEU A 315 -2.63 25.09 20.65
N PHE A 316 -3.47 24.27 20.03
CA PHE A 316 -3.98 24.49 18.68
C PHE A 316 -4.74 25.82 18.55
N ASN A 317 -5.67 26.09 19.49
CA ASN A 317 -6.44 27.32 19.55
C ASN A 317 -5.58 28.57 19.83
N THR A 318 -4.38 28.41 20.40
CA THR A 318 -3.44 29.52 20.64
C THR A 318 -2.52 29.74 19.44
N VAL A 319 -1.97 28.67 18.90
CA VAL A 319 -0.93 28.70 17.87
C VAL A 319 -1.51 29.08 16.51
N VAL A 320 -2.60 28.44 16.09
CA VAL A 320 -3.15 28.65 14.74
C VAL A 320 -3.56 30.10 14.48
N PRO A 321 -4.35 30.78 15.33
CA PRO A 321 -4.68 32.19 15.13
C PRO A 321 -3.44 33.10 15.12
N ALA A 322 -2.41 32.76 15.91
CA ALA A 322 -1.17 33.51 15.92
C ALA A 322 -0.39 33.38 14.58
N MET A 323 -0.35 32.18 14.01
CA MET A 323 0.26 31.94 12.67
C MET A 323 -0.53 32.68 11.58
N GLN A 324 -1.86 32.59 11.59
CA GLN A 324 -2.74 33.24 10.62
C GLN A 324 -2.74 34.78 10.73
N ALA A 325 -2.39 35.32 11.89
CA ALA A 325 -2.16 36.77 12.03
C ALA A 325 -0.94 37.24 11.23
N ILE A 326 -0.02 36.36 10.85
CA ILE A 326 1.13 36.65 9.99
C ILE A 326 0.75 36.47 8.51
N ASP A 327 0.14 35.32 8.19
CA ASP A 327 -0.36 35.03 6.86
C ASP A 327 -1.72 34.31 6.94
N PRO A 328 -2.83 35.01 6.62
CA PRO A 328 -4.17 34.42 6.68
C PRO A 328 -4.44 33.39 5.56
N SER A 329 -3.55 33.24 4.60
CA SER A 329 -3.72 32.29 3.48
C SER A 329 -3.20 30.89 3.79
N ILE A 330 -2.45 30.70 4.87
CA ILE A 330 -1.92 29.39 5.25
C ILE A 330 -3.03 28.39 5.56
N LYS A 331 -2.74 27.14 5.30
CA LYS A 331 -3.60 25.99 5.53
C LYS A 331 -3.09 25.17 6.70
N ILE A 332 -4.02 24.67 7.51
CA ILE A 332 -3.69 24.03 8.79
C ILE A 332 -4.14 22.58 8.80
N VAL A 333 -3.18 21.71 9.06
CA VAL A 333 -3.38 20.28 9.34
C VAL A 333 -3.38 20.08 10.86
N GLY A 334 -4.42 19.45 11.36
CA GLY A 334 -4.63 19.26 12.79
C GLY A 334 -4.76 17.82 13.22
N LEU A 335 -4.47 17.56 14.47
CA LEU A 335 -4.36 16.30 15.17
C LEU A 335 -3.09 15.51 14.84
N GLU A 336 -2.93 14.99 13.64
CA GLU A 336 -1.81 14.12 13.26
C GLU A 336 -1.51 13.06 14.34
N LEU A 337 -2.56 12.31 14.74
CA LEU A 337 -2.46 11.25 15.74
C LEU A 337 -1.70 10.05 15.19
N ALA A 338 -1.02 9.32 16.06
CA ALA A 338 -0.36 8.05 15.69
C ALA A 338 -1.36 7.01 15.12
N ASP A 339 -2.62 7.09 15.53
CA ASP A 339 -3.74 6.28 15.03
C ASP A 339 -5.05 6.95 15.49
N PHE A 340 -6.19 6.49 14.96
CA PHE A 340 -7.53 6.84 15.48
C PHE A 340 -8.13 5.78 16.39
N ALA A 341 -7.45 4.66 16.62
CA ALA A 341 -7.92 3.53 17.40
C ALA A 341 -7.49 3.60 18.87
N GLY A 342 -8.01 2.72 19.69
CA GLY A 342 -7.55 2.52 21.06
C GLY A 342 -7.62 3.75 21.94
N GLN A 343 -6.49 4.13 22.55
CA GLN A 343 -6.39 5.33 23.41
C GLN A 343 -6.40 6.61 22.58
N GLU A 344 -5.95 6.56 21.35
CA GLU A 344 -5.88 7.65 20.40
C GLU A 344 -7.28 8.14 20.03
N ALA A 345 -8.26 7.24 19.97
CA ALA A 345 -9.67 7.59 19.75
C ALA A 345 -10.21 8.59 20.82
N ALA A 346 -9.64 8.59 22.03
CA ALA A 346 -10.01 9.54 23.10
C ALA A 346 -9.62 11.00 22.80
N TRP A 347 -8.75 11.25 21.79
CA TRP A 347 -8.33 12.60 21.40
C TRP A 347 -9.31 13.29 20.46
N VAL A 348 -10.06 12.53 19.66
CA VAL A 348 -10.97 13.07 18.65
C VAL A 348 -12.13 13.86 19.28
N PRO A 349 -12.89 13.36 20.27
CA PRO A 349 -14.03 14.10 20.83
C PRO A 349 -13.64 15.43 21.52
N PRO A 350 -12.60 15.52 22.36
CA PRO A 350 -12.15 16.79 22.92
C PRO A 350 -11.72 17.79 21.86
N PHE A 351 -11.00 17.34 20.81
CA PHE A 351 -10.60 18.22 19.71
C PHE A 351 -11.81 18.73 18.95
N VAL A 352 -12.70 17.83 18.52
CA VAL A 352 -13.92 18.19 17.76
C VAL A 352 -14.79 19.18 18.53
N SER A 353 -14.96 18.98 19.85
CA SER A 353 -15.81 19.86 20.68
C SER A 353 -15.13 21.15 21.12
N GLY A 354 -13.79 21.15 21.24
CA GLY A 354 -13.04 22.27 21.83
C GLY A 354 -12.30 23.15 20.85
N VAL A 355 -12.09 22.69 19.58
CA VAL A 355 -11.40 23.50 18.59
C VAL A 355 -12.24 24.69 18.15
N THR A 356 -11.63 25.88 18.19
CA THR A 356 -12.21 27.14 17.74
C THR A 356 -11.39 27.82 16.65
N ALA A 357 -10.14 27.40 16.49
CA ALA A 357 -9.26 27.83 15.42
C ALA A 357 -9.63 27.11 14.10
N GLN A 358 -9.17 27.66 12.98
CA GLN A 358 -9.37 27.04 11.65
C GLN A 358 -8.66 25.69 11.59
N VAL A 359 -9.37 24.70 11.02
CA VAL A 359 -8.84 23.39 10.64
C VAL A 359 -9.17 23.22 9.16
N ASP A 360 -8.15 23.11 8.31
CA ASP A 360 -8.37 22.83 6.89
C ASP A 360 -8.36 21.31 6.61
N VAL A 361 -7.66 20.54 7.44
CA VAL A 361 -7.54 19.08 7.38
C VAL A 361 -7.46 18.49 8.78
N MET A 362 -8.15 17.38 9.00
CA MET A 362 -7.90 16.46 10.11
C MET A 362 -6.96 15.36 9.64
N ALA A 363 -5.94 15.03 10.43
CA ALA A 363 -4.94 14.05 10.03
C ALA A 363 -4.69 12.98 11.09
N THR A 364 -4.26 11.83 10.60
CA THR A 364 -3.81 10.68 11.40
C THR A 364 -2.75 9.90 10.65
N HIS A 365 -2.10 8.97 11.34
CA HIS A 365 -1.18 8.01 10.76
C HIS A 365 -1.82 6.62 10.71
N PHE A 366 -1.33 5.77 9.82
CA PHE A 366 -1.74 4.38 9.75
C PHE A 366 -0.59 3.47 9.36
N TYR A 367 -0.28 2.56 10.27
CA TYR A 367 0.62 1.44 10.06
C TYR A 367 -0.12 0.16 10.40
N SER A 368 -0.05 -0.85 9.51
CA SER A 368 -0.78 -2.10 9.70
C SER A 368 -0.27 -2.95 10.85
N THR A 369 0.97 -2.75 11.26
CA THR A 369 1.61 -3.49 12.35
C THR A 369 2.72 -2.68 13.01
N CYS A 370 3.11 -3.11 14.20
CA CYS A 370 4.32 -2.69 14.90
C CYS A 370 5.18 -3.92 15.29
N ASN A 371 5.08 -4.99 14.51
CA ASN A 371 5.78 -6.23 14.76
C ASN A 371 6.11 -6.97 13.46
N GLN A 372 7.37 -6.97 13.08
CA GLN A 372 7.86 -7.64 11.87
C GLN A 372 7.45 -9.13 11.77
N LYS A 373 7.16 -9.78 12.91
CA LYS A 373 6.76 -11.20 12.96
C LYS A 373 5.27 -11.44 12.71
N ASP A 374 4.46 -10.39 12.63
CA ASP A 374 3.05 -10.56 12.32
C ASP A 374 2.88 -11.17 10.94
N SER A 375 1.94 -12.12 10.84
CA SER A 375 1.65 -12.77 9.57
C SER A 375 1.07 -11.78 8.55
N ASP A 376 1.23 -12.08 7.27
CA ASP A 376 0.64 -11.31 6.17
C ASP A 376 -0.88 -11.17 6.33
N THR A 377 -1.54 -12.24 6.81
CA THR A 377 -2.97 -12.22 7.15
C THR A 377 -3.28 -11.16 8.21
N THR A 378 -2.49 -11.07 9.27
CA THR A 378 -2.67 -10.07 10.35
C THR A 378 -2.55 -8.66 9.79
N VAL A 379 -1.55 -8.43 8.93
CA VAL A 379 -1.29 -7.11 8.33
C VAL A 379 -2.43 -6.67 7.41
N PHE A 380 -2.95 -7.55 6.55
CA PHE A 380 -4.11 -7.21 5.71
C PHE A 380 -5.39 -7.01 6.53
N GLN A 381 -5.59 -7.78 7.59
CA GLN A 381 -6.77 -7.68 8.46
C GLN A 381 -6.84 -6.39 9.29
N SER A 382 -5.74 -5.65 9.46
CA SER A 382 -5.75 -4.36 10.15
C SER A 382 -6.48 -3.26 9.35
N VAL A 383 -6.46 -3.34 8.02
CA VAL A 383 -7.01 -2.30 7.14
C VAL A 383 -8.52 -2.08 7.32
N PRO A 384 -9.40 -3.11 7.35
CA PRO A 384 -10.82 -2.92 7.64
C PRO A 384 -11.10 -2.30 9.02
N GLY A 385 -10.27 -2.60 10.02
CA GLY A 385 -10.34 -1.98 11.35
C GLY A 385 -10.14 -0.47 11.25
N PHE A 386 -9.05 -0.05 10.63
CA PHE A 386 -8.73 1.36 10.45
C PHE A 386 -9.78 2.11 9.60
N VAL A 387 -10.38 1.48 8.59
CA VAL A 387 -11.52 2.06 7.85
C VAL A 387 -12.69 2.37 8.79
N THR A 388 -12.98 1.47 9.73
CA THR A 388 -14.03 1.70 10.74
C THR A 388 -13.70 2.90 11.64
N ASP A 389 -12.43 3.08 12.01
CA ASP A 389 -11.98 4.20 12.83
C ASP A 389 -12.07 5.54 12.07
N VAL A 390 -11.76 5.54 10.77
CA VAL A 390 -11.97 6.69 9.86
C VAL A 390 -13.44 7.08 9.81
N GLU A 391 -14.36 6.12 9.63
CA GLU A 391 -15.80 6.37 9.60
C GLU A 391 -16.32 6.90 10.93
N ALA A 392 -15.82 6.38 12.06
CA ALA A 392 -16.13 6.88 13.40
C ALA A 392 -15.65 8.32 13.59
N THR A 393 -14.46 8.65 13.07
CA THR A 393 -13.91 10.01 13.13
C THR A 393 -14.75 10.99 12.32
N TYR A 394 -15.17 10.65 11.10
CA TYR A 394 -16.11 11.48 10.33
C TYR A 394 -17.44 11.66 11.05
N SER A 395 -17.93 10.61 11.72
CA SER A 395 -19.16 10.68 12.52
C SER A 395 -19.01 11.66 13.71
N ALA A 396 -17.85 11.68 14.36
CA ALA A 396 -17.54 12.64 15.40
C ALA A 396 -17.45 14.08 14.83
N MET A 397 -16.72 14.29 13.73
CA MET A 397 -16.58 15.59 13.06
C MET A 397 -17.92 16.17 12.64
N ALA A 398 -18.87 15.34 12.24
CA ALA A 398 -20.22 15.77 11.85
C ALA A 398 -21.01 16.43 13.01
N THR A 399 -20.57 16.28 14.25
CA THR A 399 -21.16 16.96 15.42
C THR A 399 -20.75 18.42 15.54
N ASN A 400 -19.65 18.85 14.87
CA ASN A 400 -19.19 20.23 14.83
C ASN A 400 -19.40 20.84 13.44
N PRO A 401 -20.29 21.83 13.27
CA PRO A 401 -20.55 22.45 11.97
C PRO A 401 -19.30 23.01 11.26
N ALA A 402 -18.26 23.38 12.00
CA ALA A 402 -17.02 23.89 11.43
C ALA A 402 -16.15 22.76 10.82
N LEU A 403 -16.37 21.50 11.22
CA LEU A 403 -15.58 20.36 10.78
C LEU A 403 -16.32 19.44 9.82
N VAL A 404 -17.61 19.61 9.60
CA VAL A 404 -18.45 18.71 8.79
C VAL A 404 -17.95 18.51 7.34
N SER A 405 -17.25 19.50 6.78
CA SER A 405 -16.69 19.47 5.42
C SER A 405 -15.17 19.36 5.39
N VAL A 406 -14.53 19.28 6.55
CA VAL A 406 -13.07 19.15 6.64
C VAL A 406 -12.66 17.73 6.20
N PRO A 407 -11.71 17.59 5.26
CA PRO A 407 -11.24 16.27 4.82
C PRO A 407 -10.36 15.60 5.88
N LEU A 408 -10.30 14.26 5.81
CA LEU A 408 -9.29 13.46 6.51
C LEU A 408 -8.13 13.13 5.57
N TRP A 409 -6.92 13.30 6.08
CA TRP A 409 -5.68 12.86 5.46
C TRP A 409 -5.00 11.81 6.34
N VAL A 410 -4.34 10.84 5.72
CA VAL A 410 -3.41 9.92 6.38
C VAL A 410 -2.01 10.40 6.04
N THR A 411 -1.40 11.15 6.97
CA THR A 411 -0.16 11.91 6.74
C THR A 411 1.10 11.10 7.00
N GLU A 412 0.98 9.89 7.54
CA GLU A 412 2.00 8.84 7.53
C GLU A 412 1.33 7.49 7.29
N ASN A 413 1.89 6.70 6.36
CA ASN A 413 1.38 5.38 6.07
C ASN A 413 2.48 4.46 5.53
N ASN A 414 2.64 3.32 6.17
CA ASN A 414 3.43 2.20 5.69
C ASN A 414 2.96 0.89 6.34
N VAL A 415 3.58 -0.23 5.98
CA VAL A 415 3.22 -1.55 6.49
C VAL A 415 3.50 -1.67 7.98
N ASN A 416 4.70 -1.27 8.44
CA ASN A 416 5.18 -1.49 9.80
C ASN A 416 5.74 -0.20 10.41
N ALA A 417 5.28 0.15 11.62
CA ALA A 417 5.74 1.32 12.37
C ALA A 417 7.01 1.08 13.20
N ASP A 418 7.51 -0.16 13.30
CA ASP A 418 8.67 -0.48 14.16
C ASP A 418 9.98 0.07 13.58
N TYR A 419 10.86 0.54 14.43
CA TYR A 419 12.18 1.02 14.06
C TYR A 419 13.24 0.62 15.10
N ASP A 420 14.53 0.74 14.76
CA ASP A 420 15.63 0.53 15.68
C ASP A 420 15.74 1.72 16.65
N ALA A 421 15.24 1.54 17.85
CA ALA A 421 15.38 2.53 18.93
C ALA A 421 16.81 2.68 19.45
N GLY A 422 17.78 2.02 18.82
CA GLY A 422 19.18 1.96 19.16
C GLY A 422 19.66 0.58 19.60
N ASN A 423 20.89 0.26 19.21
CA ASN A 423 21.55 -1.02 19.50
C ASN A 423 20.82 -2.28 18.95
N GLY A 424 20.04 -2.13 17.88
CA GLY A 424 19.28 -3.23 17.29
C GLY A 424 18.05 -3.63 18.11
N ILE A 425 17.45 -2.69 18.84
CA ILE A 425 16.27 -2.93 19.68
C ILE A 425 15.04 -2.28 19.04
N SER A 426 14.00 -3.08 18.87
CA SER A 426 12.69 -2.64 18.40
C SER A 426 12.08 -1.59 19.32
N ALA A 427 11.65 -0.46 18.76
CA ALA A 427 10.95 0.61 19.46
C ALA A 427 9.59 0.16 19.98
N CYS A 428 8.90 -0.71 19.24
CA CYS A 428 7.55 -1.14 19.57
C CYS A 428 7.49 -2.19 20.69
N ASN A 429 8.43 -3.14 20.71
CA ASN A 429 8.31 -4.29 21.62
C ASN A 429 9.54 -4.57 22.46
N GLY A 430 10.64 -3.81 22.28
CA GLY A 430 11.88 -3.96 23.05
C GLY A 430 12.66 -5.26 22.79
N THR A 431 12.32 -6.01 21.73
CA THR A 431 13.07 -7.19 21.29
C THR A 431 14.12 -6.81 20.23
N LEU A 432 14.79 -7.78 19.63
CA LEU A 432 15.70 -7.54 18.52
C LEU A 432 14.91 -6.93 17.35
N PHE A 433 15.36 -5.73 16.88
CA PHE A 433 14.82 -5.12 15.68
C PHE A 433 15.24 -5.89 14.44
N VAL A 434 14.32 -6.07 13.52
CA VAL A 434 14.55 -6.67 12.20
C VAL A 434 13.78 -5.84 11.18
N THR A 435 14.47 -5.35 10.14
CA THR A 435 13.85 -4.63 9.02
C THR A 435 12.74 -5.46 8.37
N ASP A 436 11.56 -4.89 8.25
CA ASP A 436 10.42 -5.53 7.60
C ASP A 436 10.42 -5.25 6.10
N LEU A 437 10.84 -6.23 5.31
CA LEU A 437 10.96 -6.09 3.86
C LEU A 437 9.61 -6.02 3.12
N ARG A 438 8.49 -6.15 3.83
CA ARG A 438 7.16 -5.97 3.22
C ARG A 438 6.96 -4.58 2.64
N GLY A 439 7.62 -3.55 3.20
CA GLY A 439 7.57 -2.17 2.71
C GLY A 439 8.16 -1.95 1.30
N SER A 440 8.97 -2.87 0.79
CA SER A 440 9.65 -2.74 -0.52
C SER A 440 9.51 -3.96 -1.43
N SER A 441 8.71 -4.95 -1.04
CA SER A 441 8.50 -6.20 -1.78
C SER A 441 7.19 -6.19 -2.58
N ALA A 442 6.89 -7.32 -3.24
CA ALA A 442 5.60 -7.55 -3.90
C ALA A 442 4.41 -7.47 -2.92
N PHE A 443 4.64 -7.73 -1.62
CA PHE A 443 3.63 -7.51 -0.59
C PHE A 443 3.12 -6.06 -0.61
N PHE A 444 4.03 -5.08 -0.70
CA PHE A 444 3.64 -3.66 -0.79
C PHE A 444 2.78 -3.38 -2.03
N ALA A 445 3.10 -4.02 -3.17
CA ALA A 445 2.33 -3.86 -4.41
C ALA A 445 0.90 -4.41 -4.32
N ALA A 446 0.60 -5.26 -3.34
CA ALA A 446 -0.77 -5.67 -3.02
C ALA A 446 -1.39 -4.80 -1.91
N TRP A 447 -0.61 -4.53 -0.85
CA TRP A 447 -1.08 -3.85 0.36
C TRP A 447 -1.40 -2.37 0.11
N ARG A 448 -0.50 -1.63 -0.51
CA ARG A 448 -0.69 -0.19 -0.72
C ARG A 448 -1.90 0.16 -1.61
N PRO A 449 -2.14 -0.52 -2.75
CA PRO A 449 -3.36 -0.32 -3.53
C PRO A 449 -4.64 -0.72 -2.79
N TYR A 450 -4.58 -1.78 -1.96
CA TYR A 450 -5.69 -2.17 -1.09
C TYR A 450 -6.02 -1.06 -0.09
N VAL A 451 -5.02 -0.54 0.63
CA VAL A 451 -5.19 0.61 1.55
C VAL A 451 -5.73 1.83 0.81
N PHE A 452 -5.13 2.21 -0.33
CA PHE A 452 -5.54 3.35 -1.14
C PHE A 452 -7.02 3.27 -1.54
N SER A 453 -7.45 2.12 -2.03
CA SER A 453 -8.83 1.91 -2.44
C SER A 453 -9.81 1.99 -1.26
N ARG A 454 -9.52 1.28 -0.16
CA ARG A 454 -10.39 1.22 1.02
C ARG A 454 -10.52 2.58 1.69
N LEU A 455 -9.41 3.28 1.89
CA LEU A 455 -9.43 4.60 2.51
C LEU A 455 -10.07 5.65 1.61
N GLY A 456 -9.80 5.62 0.30
CA GLY A 456 -10.45 6.52 -0.65
C GLY A 456 -11.97 6.34 -0.71
N LYS A 457 -12.45 5.09 -0.68
CA LYS A 457 -13.89 4.75 -0.59
C LYS A 457 -14.50 5.22 0.74
N ALA A 458 -13.74 5.18 1.83
CA ALA A 458 -14.15 5.69 3.15
C ALA A 458 -14.10 7.23 3.26
N GLY A 459 -13.59 7.92 2.24
CA GLY A 459 -13.59 9.38 2.20
C GLY A 459 -12.27 10.07 2.54
N VAL A 460 -11.19 9.33 2.80
CA VAL A 460 -9.84 9.91 2.93
C VAL A 460 -9.46 10.62 1.63
N ARG A 461 -8.82 11.80 1.74
CA ARG A 461 -8.54 12.67 0.60
C ARG A 461 -7.05 12.83 0.29
N ALA A 462 -6.15 12.41 1.18
CA ALA A 462 -4.73 12.27 0.87
C ALA A 462 -4.14 11.08 1.61
N LEU A 463 -3.16 10.44 0.99
CA LEU A 463 -2.45 9.28 1.54
C LEU A 463 -0.96 9.49 1.31
N TYR A 464 -0.21 9.70 2.39
CA TYR A 464 1.22 9.95 2.35
C TYR A 464 1.98 8.64 2.54
N HIS A 465 2.99 8.44 1.74
CA HIS A 465 3.96 7.38 1.98
C HIS A 465 4.94 7.84 3.07
N TRP A 466 5.21 7.00 4.05
CA TRP A 466 6.27 7.18 5.02
C TRP A 466 7.40 6.17 4.74
N ASP A 467 8.63 6.58 4.24
CA ASP A 467 8.84 7.92 3.76
C ASP A 467 9.58 7.89 2.41
N TYR A 468 9.85 9.04 1.81
CA TYR A 468 10.50 9.13 0.50
C TYR A 468 11.92 8.54 0.51
N GLY A 469 12.75 8.90 1.48
CA GLY A 469 14.15 8.49 1.54
C GLY A 469 14.50 7.70 2.79
N ALA A 470 14.39 6.38 2.75
CA ALA A 470 14.65 5.51 3.89
C ALA A 470 15.28 4.17 3.49
N ASP A 471 15.30 3.23 4.43
CA ASP A 471 15.70 1.84 4.18
C ASP A 471 14.60 1.04 3.46
N ALA A 472 14.82 -0.26 3.29
CA ALA A 472 13.88 -1.15 2.61
C ALA A 472 12.56 -1.39 3.35
N GLN A 473 12.42 -0.94 4.59
CA GLN A 473 11.17 -1.02 5.33
C GLN A 473 10.23 0.13 4.96
N TYR A 474 10.80 1.33 4.76
CA TYR A 474 10.02 2.56 4.67
C TYR A 474 10.15 3.27 3.33
N GLY A 475 11.32 3.15 2.66
CA GLY A 475 11.69 4.05 1.58
C GLY A 475 10.96 3.81 0.26
N GLU A 476 10.65 4.90 -0.44
CA GLU A 476 10.44 4.89 -1.88
C GLU A 476 11.79 4.86 -2.61
N VAL A 477 12.79 5.50 -2.00
CA VAL A 477 14.19 5.57 -2.46
C VAL A 477 15.10 5.11 -1.33
N ASP A 478 16.06 4.25 -1.62
CA ASP A 478 17.06 3.83 -0.64
C ASP A 478 17.93 5.01 -0.21
N TYR A 479 17.96 5.27 1.07
CA TYR A 479 18.64 6.41 1.68
C TYR A 479 20.13 6.49 1.32
N ASN A 480 20.83 5.34 1.28
CA ASN A 480 22.28 5.31 1.10
C ASN A 480 22.72 5.37 -0.35
N THR A 481 21.89 4.90 -1.28
CA THR A 481 22.28 4.69 -2.68
C THR A 481 21.49 5.53 -3.68
N GLY A 482 20.34 6.08 -3.26
CA GLY A 482 19.41 6.78 -4.15
C GLY A 482 18.68 5.84 -5.12
N ALA A 483 18.77 4.51 -4.92
CA ALA A 483 18.11 3.55 -5.77
C ALA A 483 16.61 3.51 -5.50
N LEU A 484 15.80 3.43 -6.57
CA LEU A 484 14.35 3.27 -6.46
C LEU A 484 14.00 1.93 -5.85
N GLN A 485 12.96 1.90 -5.03
CA GLN A 485 12.35 0.69 -4.50
C GLN A 485 11.05 0.38 -5.23
N LEU A 486 10.47 -0.80 -5.01
CA LEU A 486 9.21 -1.17 -5.67
C LEU A 486 8.04 -0.27 -5.24
N SER A 487 8.07 0.19 -3.98
CA SER A 487 7.13 1.15 -3.39
C SER A 487 7.01 2.43 -4.20
N TYR A 488 8.12 2.99 -4.71
CA TYR A 488 8.12 4.15 -5.59
C TYR A 488 7.19 3.95 -6.81
N TRP A 489 7.28 2.81 -7.47
CA TRP A 489 6.48 2.54 -8.66
C TRP A 489 5.01 2.32 -8.35
N VAL A 490 4.71 1.76 -7.18
CA VAL A 490 3.32 1.61 -6.73
C VAL A 490 2.68 2.98 -6.55
N ASP A 491 3.32 3.88 -5.80
CA ASP A 491 2.77 5.21 -5.52
C ASP A 491 2.76 6.09 -6.78
N TYR A 492 3.79 6.01 -7.63
CA TYR A 492 3.85 6.66 -8.92
C TYR A 492 2.63 6.32 -9.81
N TRP A 493 2.28 5.04 -9.92
CA TRP A 493 1.18 4.62 -10.79
C TRP A 493 -0.19 4.84 -10.14
N LEU A 494 -0.32 4.72 -8.83
CA LEU A 494 -1.54 5.12 -8.12
C LEU A 494 -1.86 6.60 -8.35
N GLY A 495 -0.88 7.49 -8.25
CA GLY A 495 -1.08 8.92 -8.51
C GLY A 495 -1.45 9.24 -9.95
N ARG A 496 -0.87 8.53 -10.92
CA ARG A 496 -1.12 8.76 -12.36
C ARG A 496 -2.43 8.18 -12.86
N GLU A 497 -2.78 6.98 -12.43
CA GLU A 497 -4.01 6.31 -12.88
C GLU A 497 -5.25 6.85 -12.16
N PHE A 498 -5.09 7.41 -10.96
CA PHE A 498 -6.16 7.97 -10.14
C PHE A 498 -5.87 9.43 -9.73
N PRO A 499 -5.87 10.37 -10.67
CA PRO A 499 -5.51 11.75 -10.36
C PRO A 499 -6.52 12.36 -9.37
N ALA A 500 -6.01 13.02 -8.33
CA ALA A 500 -6.84 13.64 -7.30
C ALA A 500 -7.58 14.89 -7.82
N SER A 501 -7.05 15.56 -8.84
CA SER A 501 -7.65 16.73 -9.47
C SER A 501 -7.60 16.58 -11.00
N PRO A 502 -8.74 16.62 -11.71
CA PRO A 502 -10.10 16.95 -11.27
C PRO A 502 -10.83 15.84 -10.48
N GLY A 503 -10.13 14.74 -10.13
CA GLY A 503 -10.70 13.55 -9.52
C GLY A 503 -11.40 12.64 -10.53
N SER A 504 -11.72 11.44 -10.07
CA SER A 504 -12.41 10.41 -10.86
C SER A 504 -13.77 10.11 -10.24
N ASN A 505 -14.67 9.48 -11.00
CA ASN A 505 -15.93 8.98 -10.45
C ASN A 505 -15.81 7.47 -10.24
N LEU A 506 -16.06 7.03 -9.00
CA LEU A 506 -16.15 5.62 -8.67
C LEU A 506 -17.33 5.00 -9.43
N LEU A 507 -17.11 3.87 -10.09
CA LEU A 507 -18.15 3.10 -10.75
C LEU A 507 -18.72 2.06 -9.79
N GLU A 508 -19.99 1.75 -9.97
CA GLU A 508 -20.62 0.62 -9.30
C GLU A 508 -20.01 -0.69 -9.83
N TYR A 509 -19.76 -1.63 -8.94
CA TYR A 509 -19.24 -2.95 -9.30
C TYR A 509 -19.75 -4.02 -8.34
N SER A 510 -19.63 -5.28 -8.78
CA SER A 510 -19.77 -6.44 -7.91
C SER A 510 -18.57 -7.34 -8.09
N SER A 511 -18.11 -7.98 -7.02
CA SER A 511 -17.05 -8.99 -7.06
C SER A 511 -17.51 -10.24 -6.33
N THR A 512 -16.96 -11.38 -6.70
CA THR A 512 -17.21 -12.67 -6.02
C THR A 512 -16.14 -13.02 -5.00
N ASP A 513 -15.08 -12.19 -4.87
CA ASP A 513 -13.93 -12.45 -3.98
C ASP A 513 -13.37 -11.16 -3.36
N ASP A 514 -14.25 -10.36 -2.75
CA ASP A 514 -13.85 -9.10 -2.07
C ASP A 514 -12.98 -9.31 -0.83
N ALA A 515 -12.84 -10.56 -0.38
CA ALA A 515 -12.05 -10.91 0.80
C ALA A 515 -10.55 -10.97 0.50
N GLU A 516 -10.17 -11.25 -0.75
CA GLU A 516 -8.78 -11.49 -1.15
C GLU A 516 -8.36 -10.70 -2.40
N LEU A 517 -9.34 -10.04 -3.06
CA LEU A 517 -9.12 -9.16 -4.21
C LEU A 517 -9.74 -7.80 -3.98
N GLU A 518 -8.96 -6.74 -4.12
CA GLU A 518 -9.49 -5.39 -4.15
C GLU A 518 -9.68 -4.94 -5.59
N VAL A 519 -10.91 -4.50 -5.92
CA VAL A 519 -11.25 -3.95 -7.24
C VAL A 519 -11.65 -2.49 -7.07
N LEU A 520 -10.97 -1.59 -7.81
CA LEU A 520 -11.27 -0.16 -7.83
C LEU A 520 -11.53 0.29 -9.27
N PRO A 521 -12.79 0.33 -9.73
CA PRO A 521 -13.13 0.84 -11.04
C PRO A 521 -13.50 2.32 -10.96
N VAL A 522 -12.87 3.15 -11.78
CA VAL A 522 -13.19 4.58 -11.89
C VAL A 522 -13.33 5.00 -13.35
N ILE A 523 -14.08 6.06 -13.59
CA ILE A 523 -14.09 6.79 -14.84
C ILE A 523 -13.47 8.17 -14.64
N ASN A 524 -12.44 8.47 -15.41
CA ASN A 524 -11.73 9.74 -15.37
C ASN A 524 -12.48 10.83 -16.18
N ALA A 525 -12.08 12.09 -16.00
CA ALA A 525 -12.70 13.23 -16.66
C ALA A 525 -12.59 13.19 -18.19
N ASP A 526 -11.57 12.52 -18.73
CA ASP A 526 -11.37 12.32 -20.18
C ASP A 526 -12.22 11.17 -20.76
N GLY A 527 -13.01 10.50 -19.93
CA GLY A 527 -13.83 9.35 -20.30
C GLY A 527 -13.09 8.00 -20.31
N SER A 528 -11.80 7.97 -20.00
CA SER A 528 -11.07 6.71 -19.79
C SER A 528 -11.59 6.01 -18.54
N VAL A 529 -11.64 4.68 -18.60
CA VAL A 529 -11.99 3.84 -17.44
C VAL A 529 -10.72 3.15 -16.96
N VAL A 530 -10.41 3.31 -15.68
CA VAL A 530 -9.32 2.62 -15.03
C VAL A 530 -9.91 1.61 -14.03
N ILE A 531 -9.45 0.38 -14.12
CA ILE A 531 -9.82 -0.69 -13.19
C ILE A 531 -8.53 -1.20 -12.56
N MET A 532 -8.34 -0.91 -11.29
CA MET A 532 -7.27 -1.48 -10.49
C MET A 532 -7.75 -2.80 -9.88
N VAL A 533 -6.92 -3.82 -9.97
CA VAL A 533 -7.12 -5.10 -9.29
C VAL A 533 -5.88 -5.39 -8.47
N ALA A 534 -6.00 -5.44 -7.15
CA ALA A 534 -4.92 -5.82 -6.25
C ALA A 534 -5.20 -7.19 -5.62
N ASP A 535 -4.23 -8.10 -5.73
CA ASP A 535 -4.30 -9.44 -5.16
C ASP A 535 -3.59 -9.44 -3.80
N HIS A 536 -4.39 -9.54 -2.72
CA HIS A 536 -3.89 -9.64 -1.36
C HIS A 536 -4.19 -11.02 -0.71
N ALA A 537 -4.41 -12.02 -1.56
CA ALA A 537 -4.61 -13.40 -1.11
C ALA A 537 -3.33 -13.99 -0.51
N VAL A 538 -3.40 -14.43 0.74
CA VAL A 538 -2.27 -15.04 1.44
C VAL A 538 -2.16 -16.52 1.06
N ASN A 539 -0.97 -16.98 0.68
CA ASN A 539 -0.77 -18.37 0.25
C ASN A 539 -0.85 -19.34 1.43
N ASP A 540 -0.15 -19.05 2.54
CA ASP A 540 -0.23 -19.80 3.79
C ASP A 540 -0.57 -18.86 4.96
N PRO A 541 -1.87 -18.70 5.32
CA PRO A 541 -2.30 -17.76 6.36
C PRO A 541 -1.69 -17.98 7.75
N MET A 542 -1.11 -19.17 8.00
CA MET A 542 -0.55 -19.52 9.30
C MET A 542 0.96 -19.21 9.39
N THR A 543 1.66 -19.18 8.27
CA THR A 543 3.13 -19.12 8.26
C THR A 543 3.68 -17.96 7.41
N ASP A 544 2.92 -17.45 6.43
CA ASP A 544 3.42 -16.40 5.55
C ASP A 544 3.69 -15.11 6.32
N ASN A 545 4.91 -14.64 6.14
CA ASN A 545 5.43 -13.35 6.58
C ASN A 545 6.32 -12.85 5.45
N ASN A 546 5.87 -11.87 4.70
CA ASN A 546 6.41 -11.46 3.41
C ASN A 546 6.47 -12.64 2.41
N GLY A 547 5.38 -13.40 2.35
CA GLY A 547 5.23 -14.55 1.47
C GLY A 547 4.99 -14.14 0.00
N PRO A 548 4.83 -15.12 -0.89
CA PRO A 548 4.62 -14.85 -2.31
C PRO A 548 3.18 -14.41 -2.67
N GLY A 549 2.24 -14.56 -1.74
CA GLY A 549 0.81 -14.50 -2.05
C GLY A 549 0.29 -15.73 -2.80
N ALA A 550 -1.01 -15.91 -2.84
CA ALA A 550 -1.67 -16.96 -3.59
C ALA A 550 -2.08 -16.43 -4.99
N PRO A 551 -1.88 -17.21 -6.07
CA PRO A 551 -2.26 -16.74 -7.40
C PRO A 551 -3.77 -16.59 -7.54
N ARG A 552 -4.22 -15.55 -8.22
CA ARG A 552 -5.62 -15.26 -8.52
C ARG A 552 -5.83 -14.98 -10.00
N SER A 553 -6.99 -15.39 -10.49
CA SER A 553 -7.50 -15.00 -11.80
C SER A 553 -8.88 -14.38 -11.65
N VAL A 554 -9.12 -13.28 -12.35
CA VAL A 554 -10.36 -12.50 -12.30
C VAL A 554 -10.91 -12.35 -13.71
N LEU A 555 -12.18 -12.71 -13.91
CA LEU A 555 -12.91 -12.35 -15.11
C LEU A 555 -13.58 -10.99 -14.89
N LEU A 556 -13.08 -9.95 -15.56
CA LEU A 556 -13.68 -8.63 -15.56
C LEU A 556 -14.74 -8.54 -16.66
N ASP A 557 -15.99 -8.28 -16.27
CA ASP A 557 -17.08 -7.97 -17.21
C ASP A 557 -17.30 -6.45 -17.25
N VAL A 558 -16.93 -5.85 -18.36
CA VAL A 558 -17.08 -4.41 -18.63
C VAL A 558 -18.15 -4.14 -19.70
N SER A 559 -18.99 -5.13 -20.02
CA SER A 559 -19.99 -5.05 -21.06
C SER A 559 -20.99 -3.91 -20.87
N ALA A 560 -21.31 -3.58 -19.63
CA ALA A 560 -22.19 -2.47 -19.28
C ALA A 560 -21.61 -1.09 -19.60
N LEU A 561 -20.29 -0.97 -19.77
CA LEU A 561 -19.60 0.31 -20.05
C LEU A 561 -19.64 0.71 -21.53
N GLY A 562 -19.94 -0.25 -22.43
CA GLY A 562 -19.95 -0.05 -23.89
C GLY A 562 -18.69 -0.55 -24.56
N THR A 563 -18.29 0.12 -25.64
CA THR A 563 -17.11 -0.28 -26.43
C THR A 563 -15.97 0.70 -26.23
N PHE A 564 -14.75 0.19 -26.18
CA PHE A 564 -13.52 0.95 -26.09
C PHE A 564 -12.67 0.77 -27.34
N SER A 565 -11.96 1.81 -27.76
CA SER A 565 -11.12 1.79 -28.97
C SER A 565 -9.73 1.19 -28.70
N SER A 566 -9.22 1.35 -27.48
CA SER A 566 -7.90 0.85 -27.08
C SER A 566 -7.84 0.58 -25.58
N GLY A 567 -6.86 -0.18 -25.16
CA GLY A 567 -6.59 -0.46 -23.75
C GLY A 567 -5.11 -0.74 -23.50
N SER A 568 -4.75 -0.66 -22.23
CA SER A 568 -3.43 -1.05 -21.73
C SER A 568 -3.57 -1.77 -20.40
N LEU A 569 -2.64 -2.67 -20.14
CA LEU A 569 -2.49 -3.40 -18.89
C LEU A 569 -1.09 -3.14 -18.35
N LEU A 570 -1.01 -2.69 -17.10
CA LEU A 570 0.21 -2.49 -16.36
C LEU A 570 0.18 -3.37 -15.13
N VAL A 571 1.29 -4.06 -14.85
CA VAL A 571 1.40 -5.01 -13.74
C VAL A 571 2.59 -4.61 -12.86
N ILE A 572 2.37 -4.57 -11.54
CA ILE A 572 3.44 -4.43 -10.53
C ILE A 572 3.35 -5.65 -9.62
N ASP A 573 4.36 -6.50 -9.68
CA ASP A 573 4.45 -7.75 -8.94
C ASP A 573 5.92 -8.10 -8.59
N ALA A 574 6.16 -9.30 -8.11
CA ALA A 574 7.50 -9.80 -7.77
C ALA A 574 8.51 -9.84 -8.95
N LYS A 575 8.04 -9.67 -10.19
CA LYS A 575 8.89 -9.65 -11.39
C LYS A 575 9.23 -8.23 -11.83
N THR A 576 8.58 -7.23 -11.28
CA THR A 576 8.81 -5.83 -11.63
C THR A 576 10.20 -5.41 -11.16
N SER A 577 11.00 -4.87 -12.07
CA SER A 577 12.32 -4.28 -11.75
C SER A 577 12.12 -2.99 -10.95
N ALA A 578 12.68 -2.92 -9.75
CA ALA A 578 12.68 -1.69 -8.98
C ALA A 578 13.46 -0.56 -9.67
N ALA A 579 14.53 -0.90 -10.43
CA ALA A 579 15.34 0.11 -11.13
C ALA A 579 14.65 0.72 -12.35
N ASP A 580 13.90 -0.10 -13.12
CA ASP A 580 13.34 0.30 -14.42
C ASP A 580 11.83 0.57 -14.35
N GLY A 581 11.15 0.03 -13.33
CA GLY A 581 9.71 0.07 -13.17
C GLY A 581 8.94 -0.85 -14.12
N PRO A 582 7.61 -0.85 -14.02
CA PRO A 582 6.74 -1.63 -14.88
C PRO A 582 6.58 -0.97 -16.25
N THR A 583 6.28 -1.79 -17.24
CA THR A 583 5.95 -1.33 -18.61
C THR A 583 4.53 -1.73 -18.95
N ALA A 584 3.70 -0.77 -19.38
CA ALA A 584 2.34 -1.04 -19.82
C ALA A 584 2.36 -1.82 -21.16
N ALA A 585 1.58 -2.91 -21.21
CA ALA A 585 1.34 -3.68 -22.42
C ALA A 585 0.03 -3.22 -23.09
N ALA A 586 0.05 -3.13 -24.44
CA ALA A 586 -1.18 -2.85 -25.17
C ALA A 586 -2.17 -4.01 -25.03
N LEU A 587 -3.44 -3.70 -24.83
CA LEU A 587 -4.54 -4.65 -24.72
C LEU A 587 -5.62 -4.34 -25.75
N THR A 588 -6.18 -5.37 -26.38
CA THR A 588 -7.40 -5.22 -27.18
C THR A 588 -8.61 -5.34 -26.26
N PRO A 589 -9.41 -4.28 -26.10
CA PRO A 589 -10.58 -4.32 -25.23
C PRO A 589 -11.60 -5.36 -25.70
N ALA A 590 -12.19 -6.07 -24.74
CA ALA A 590 -13.30 -7.00 -24.95
C ALA A 590 -14.35 -6.77 -23.84
N ALA A 591 -15.59 -7.19 -24.09
CA ALA A 591 -16.65 -7.09 -23.09
C ALA A 591 -16.33 -7.86 -21.80
N GLN A 592 -15.59 -8.95 -21.94
CA GLN A 592 -15.05 -9.73 -20.83
C GLN A 592 -13.55 -9.96 -21.05
N MET A 593 -12.77 -9.75 -20.00
CA MET A 593 -11.30 -9.89 -20.02
C MET A 593 -10.84 -10.64 -18.80
N THR A 594 -9.88 -11.54 -18.96
CA THR A 594 -9.27 -12.25 -17.83
C THR A 594 -7.97 -11.57 -17.43
N ILE A 595 -7.86 -11.24 -16.14
CA ILE A 595 -6.67 -10.77 -15.47
C ILE A 595 -6.10 -11.91 -14.62
N SER A 596 -4.77 -12.05 -14.53
CA SER A 596 -4.14 -13.12 -13.76
C SER A 596 -2.90 -12.64 -13.04
N LEU A 597 -2.97 -12.62 -11.72
CA LEU A 597 -1.88 -12.31 -10.81
C LEU A 597 -1.25 -13.62 -10.31
N ALA A 598 0.08 -13.67 -10.26
CA ALA A 598 0.81 -14.88 -9.86
C ALA A 598 1.00 -14.98 -8.33
N GLY A 599 0.56 -13.99 -7.59
CA GLY A 599 0.65 -13.78 -6.15
C GLY A 599 0.45 -12.30 -5.86
N TYR A 600 1.00 -11.81 -4.74
CA TYR A 600 0.89 -10.39 -4.39
C TYR A 600 1.28 -9.46 -5.52
N GLY A 601 0.43 -8.47 -5.78
CA GLY A 601 0.65 -7.50 -6.81
C GLY A 601 -0.60 -6.69 -7.15
N VAL A 602 -0.45 -5.77 -8.08
CA VAL A 602 -1.53 -4.93 -8.61
C VAL A 602 -1.48 -4.86 -10.12
N GLU A 603 -2.65 -4.89 -10.75
CA GLU A 603 -2.84 -4.62 -12.16
C GLU A 603 -3.71 -3.40 -12.38
N PHE A 604 -3.30 -2.52 -13.30
CA PHE A 604 -4.06 -1.36 -13.77
C PHE A 604 -4.48 -1.61 -15.20
N LEU A 605 -5.77 -1.79 -15.40
CA LEU A 605 -6.40 -1.90 -16.71
C LEU A 605 -6.98 -0.54 -17.10
N THR A 606 -6.40 0.13 -18.11
CA THR A 606 -6.88 1.41 -18.62
C THR A 606 -7.56 1.21 -19.97
N LEU A 607 -8.84 1.61 -20.08
CA LEU A 607 -9.66 1.49 -21.27
C LEU A 607 -10.01 2.90 -21.79
N LYS A 608 -9.78 3.16 -23.08
CA LYS A 608 -10.05 4.45 -23.72
C LYS A 608 -11.21 4.34 -24.70
N PRO A 609 -12.14 5.32 -24.69
CA PRO A 609 -13.32 5.35 -25.57
C PRO A 609 -12.99 5.42 -27.07
#